data_414b75f5465175f3e9d45b15d0a5aea9
#
_entry.id   414b75f5465175f3e9d45b15d0a5aea9
#
_cell.length_a   1.000
_cell.length_b   1.000
_cell.length_c   1.000
_cell.angle_alpha   90.00
_cell.angle_beta   90.00
_cell.angle_gamma   90.00
#
_symmetry.space_group_name_H-M   'P 1'
#
loop_
_entity.id
_entity.type
_entity.pdbx_description
1 polymer ?
#
loop_
_entity_poly.entity_id
_entity_poly.type
_entity_poly.pdbx_seq_one_letter_code
_entity_poly.pdbx_strand_id
1 'polypeptide(L)'
;GYDAPGLKVLFEYLRDMAEVFVVAPEVNKSGAGCSITTNKPMYSTVHDNGFVSVNGTPADCVYLGIHELAPWTPDILVSGINLGANMGEDLLYSGTVGAALEAKNLSYPSIAISAAAFHQPGSKDFMEPNYHTAAYVVKDLIQNYDLSIIDPTLVLNVNTPNVDYSNELEINITTIGSWGPRNPPGVEEDSENKISYWTTHRESFEEDNTKCDINSLKENKISISPIKPVFSLTQDVLNNFELKKL
;
A
#
# COMPACT_ATOMS: atom_id res chain seq x y z
N GLY A 1 6.75 9.31 3.62
CA GLY A 1 7.17 10.58 3.03
C GLY A 1 8.34 10.40 2.06
N TYR A 2 8.74 11.45 1.38
CA TYR A 2 9.77 11.41 0.34
C TYR A 2 11.16 10.93 0.83
N ASP A 3 11.41 11.00 2.11
CA ASP A 3 12.67 10.58 2.74
C ASP A 3 12.62 9.14 3.31
N ALA A 4 11.54 8.40 3.04
CA ALA A 4 11.33 7.06 3.59
C ALA A 4 12.40 6.06 3.07
N PRO A 5 12.97 5.20 3.94
CA PRO A 5 13.99 4.22 3.53
C PRO A 5 13.52 3.31 2.41
N GLY A 6 12.29 2.78 2.49
CA GLY A 6 11.74 1.91 1.45
C GLY A 6 11.63 2.57 0.07
N LEU A 7 11.31 3.87 0.02
CA LEU A 7 11.27 4.62 -1.23
C LEU A 7 12.66 4.77 -1.85
N LYS A 8 13.67 5.06 -1.04
CA LYS A 8 15.06 5.19 -1.48
C LYS A 8 15.60 3.87 -2.03
N VAL A 9 15.35 2.77 -1.32
CA VAL A 9 15.77 1.44 -1.78
C VAL A 9 15.09 1.09 -3.10
N LEU A 10 13.78 1.34 -3.23
CA LEU A 10 13.04 1.08 -4.48
C LEU A 10 13.65 1.88 -5.64
N PHE A 11 13.90 3.17 -5.45
CA PHE A 11 14.52 4.03 -6.45
C PHE A 11 15.88 3.48 -6.92
N GLU A 12 16.76 3.07 -6.00
CA GLU A 12 18.07 2.52 -6.34
C GLU A 12 17.97 1.24 -7.18
N TYR A 13 16.98 0.40 -6.98
CA TYR A 13 16.78 -0.82 -7.76
C TYR A 13 16.21 -0.56 -9.15
N LEU A 14 15.38 0.47 -9.31
CA LEU A 14 14.69 0.75 -10.57
C LEU A 14 15.47 1.69 -11.48
N ARG A 15 16.26 2.63 -10.95
CA ARG A 15 16.98 3.64 -11.74
C ARG A 15 17.98 3.07 -12.76
N ASP A 16 18.46 1.85 -12.55
CA ASP A 16 19.43 1.19 -13.45
C ASP A 16 18.73 0.57 -14.68
N MET A 17 17.40 0.43 -14.64
CA MET A 17 16.64 -0.25 -15.69
C MET A 17 15.55 0.62 -16.35
N ALA A 18 15.21 1.75 -15.76
CA ALA A 18 14.14 2.63 -16.20
C ALA A 18 14.44 4.09 -15.88
N GLU A 19 13.79 5.00 -16.61
CA GLU A 19 13.70 6.39 -16.17
C GLU A 19 12.70 6.47 -15.01
N VAL A 20 13.16 6.95 -13.86
CA VAL A 20 12.35 6.98 -12.63
C VAL A 20 12.14 8.43 -12.18
N PHE A 21 10.88 8.83 -12.03
CA PHE A 21 10.50 10.11 -11.45
C PHE A 21 9.80 9.85 -10.10
N VAL A 22 10.27 10.51 -9.04
CA VAL A 22 9.80 10.27 -7.67
C VAL A 22 8.99 11.45 -7.17
N VAL A 23 7.73 11.19 -6.82
CA VAL A 23 6.87 12.14 -6.12
C VAL A 23 6.30 11.46 -4.88
N ALA A 24 6.41 12.08 -3.71
CA ALA A 24 5.94 11.51 -2.47
C ALA A 24 5.46 12.61 -1.49
N PRO A 25 4.66 12.26 -0.47
CA PRO A 25 4.27 13.23 0.55
C PRO A 25 5.48 13.83 1.29
N GLU A 26 5.40 15.12 1.64
CA GLU A 26 6.43 15.81 2.43
C GLU A 26 6.69 15.13 3.76
N VAL A 27 5.63 14.62 4.40
CA VAL A 27 5.69 13.94 5.69
C VAL A 27 5.03 12.57 5.63
N ASN A 28 5.26 11.73 6.65
CA ASN A 28 4.60 10.43 6.75
C ASN A 28 3.06 10.61 6.78
N LYS A 29 2.38 9.84 5.93
CA LYS A 29 0.92 9.81 5.78
C LYS A 29 0.34 8.42 6.04
N SER A 30 0.93 7.67 6.99
CA SER A 30 0.39 6.37 7.38
C SER A 30 -1.08 6.49 7.81
N GLY A 31 -1.92 5.57 7.33
CA GLY A 31 -3.36 5.61 7.63
C GLY A 31 -4.17 6.59 6.77
N ALA A 32 -3.58 7.25 5.76
CA ALA A 32 -4.30 8.20 4.91
C ALA A 32 -5.34 7.55 4.00
N GLY A 33 -5.21 6.26 3.70
CA GLY A 33 -6.09 5.57 2.75
C GLY A 33 -6.07 6.23 1.37
N CYS A 34 -7.23 6.26 0.71
CA CYS A 34 -7.42 6.90 -0.59
C CYS A 34 -7.85 8.39 -0.48
N SER A 35 -7.49 9.07 0.61
CA SER A 35 -7.90 10.46 0.79
C SER A 35 -7.20 11.41 -0.17
N ILE A 36 -7.92 12.48 -0.57
CA ILE A 36 -7.43 13.55 -1.43
C ILE A 36 -7.60 14.90 -0.76
N THR A 37 -6.79 15.88 -1.14
CA THR A 37 -6.85 17.25 -0.62
C THR A 37 -7.73 18.12 -1.51
N THR A 38 -8.89 18.54 -0.99
CA THR A 38 -9.87 19.35 -1.77
C THR A 38 -10.09 20.76 -1.25
N ASN A 39 -9.59 21.10 -0.05
CA ASN A 39 -9.97 22.31 0.67
C ASN A 39 -8.84 23.34 0.83
N LYS A 40 -7.67 23.08 0.26
CA LYS A 40 -6.50 23.97 0.30
C LYS A 40 -5.59 23.73 -0.89
N PRO A 41 -4.77 24.71 -1.28
CA PRO A 41 -3.75 24.50 -2.33
C PRO A 41 -2.68 23.53 -1.86
N MET A 42 -2.13 22.80 -2.80
CA MET A 42 -0.96 21.93 -2.62
C MET A 42 0.28 22.60 -3.20
N TYR A 43 1.42 22.32 -2.59
CA TYR A 43 2.72 22.83 -3.00
C TYR A 43 3.69 21.68 -3.17
N SER A 44 4.56 21.79 -4.17
CA SER A 44 5.64 20.84 -4.42
C SER A 44 7.00 21.46 -4.15
N THR A 45 7.95 20.64 -3.70
CA THR A 45 9.35 21.03 -3.50
C THR A 45 10.26 19.99 -4.14
N VAL A 46 11.18 20.47 -4.98
CA VAL A 46 12.24 19.63 -5.56
C VAL A 46 13.41 19.61 -4.60
N HIS A 47 13.91 18.41 -4.28
CA HIS A 47 15.04 18.17 -3.37
C HIS A 47 16.34 17.93 -4.15
N ASP A 48 17.49 18.02 -3.48
CA ASP A 48 18.82 17.88 -4.08
C ASP A 48 19.05 16.53 -4.76
N ASN A 49 18.36 15.48 -4.31
CA ASN A 49 18.39 14.15 -4.90
C ASN A 49 17.46 13.99 -6.12
N GLY A 50 16.79 15.06 -6.55
CA GLY A 50 15.81 15.05 -7.64
C GLY A 50 14.42 14.56 -7.25
N PHE A 51 14.20 14.14 -6.02
CA PHE A 51 12.86 13.76 -5.54
C PHE A 51 11.98 14.99 -5.36
N VAL A 52 10.68 14.82 -5.62
CA VAL A 52 9.70 15.86 -5.43
C VAL A 52 8.81 15.49 -4.23
N SER A 53 8.70 16.40 -3.26
CA SER A 53 7.71 16.26 -2.18
C SER A 53 6.49 17.13 -2.43
N VAL A 54 5.34 16.67 -1.96
CA VAL A 54 4.06 17.40 -1.98
C VAL A 54 3.48 17.43 -0.57
N ASN A 55 2.92 18.57 -0.14
CA ASN A 55 2.23 18.71 1.15
C ASN A 55 0.82 18.08 1.14
N GLY A 56 0.60 17.09 0.29
CA GLY A 56 -0.64 16.36 0.10
C GLY A 56 -0.61 14.93 0.65
N THR A 57 -1.58 14.15 0.22
CA THR A 57 -1.69 12.70 0.47
C THR A 57 -0.90 11.89 -0.56
N PRO A 58 -0.72 10.57 -0.39
CA PRO A 58 -0.13 9.72 -1.42
C PRO A 58 -0.91 9.74 -2.75
N ALA A 59 -2.23 9.77 -2.72
CA ALA A 59 -3.08 9.91 -3.91
C ALA A 59 -2.87 11.27 -4.61
N ASP A 60 -2.78 12.36 -3.85
CA ASP A 60 -2.46 13.69 -4.41
C ASP A 60 -1.11 13.71 -5.11
N CYS A 61 -0.11 13.01 -4.56
CA CYS A 61 1.22 12.90 -5.18
C CYS A 61 1.16 12.22 -6.53
N VAL A 62 0.34 11.16 -6.67
CA VAL A 62 0.13 10.47 -7.94
C VAL A 62 -0.59 11.36 -8.95
N TYR A 63 -1.68 11.99 -8.52
CA TYR A 63 -2.45 12.90 -9.36
C TYR A 63 -1.58 14.03 -9.92
N LEU A 64 -0.85 14.73 -9.06
CA LEU A 64 0.05 15.82 -9.48
C LEU A 64 1.26 15.27 -10.26
N GLY A 65 1.79 14.12 -9.85
CA GLY A 65 2.91 13.48 -10.52
C GLY A 65 2.62 13.19 -11.98
N ILE A 66 1.47 12.61 -12.28
CA ILE A 66 1.08 12.24 -13.65
C ILE A 66 0.68 13.45 -14.48
N HIS A 67 -0.04 14.41 -13.91
CA HIS A 67 -0.60 15.50 -14.71
C HIS A 67 0.33 16.69 -14.89
N GLU A 68 1.20 16.99 -13.91
CA GLU A 68 1.90 18.28 -13.87
C GLU A 68 3.41 18.16 -13.60
N LEU A 69 3.85 17.16 -12.81
CA LEU A 69 5.22 17.19 -12.30
C LEU A 69 6.19 16.31 -13.10
N ALA A 70 5.72 15.16 -13.60
CA ALA A 70 6.59 14.27 -14.37
C ALA A 70 6.92 14.92 -15.73
N PRO A 71 8.20 14.86 -16.18
CA PRO A 71 8.62 15.45 -17.46
C PRO A 71 8.18 14.62 -18.67
N TRP A 72 7.60 13.45 -18.44
CA TRP A 72 7.15 12.50 -19.45
C TRP A 72 5.95 11.67 -18.93
N THR A 73 5.25 11.03 -19.85
CA THR A 73 4.15 10.11 -19.52
C THR A 73 4.71 8.79 -19.02
N PRO A 74 4.39 8.34 -17.79
CA PRO A 74 4.90 7.08 -17.28
C PRO A 74 4.22 5.87 -17.92
N ASP A 75 4.94 4.75 -18.06
CA ASP A 75 4.38 3.47 -18.49
C ASP A 75 3.70 2.73 -17.33
N ILE A 76 4.20 2.91 -16.10
CA ILE A 76 3.73 2.24 -14.89
C ILE A 76 3.94 3.13 -13.66
N LEU A 77 3.07 2.97 -12.68
CA LEU A 77 3.25 3.54 -11.34
C LEU A 77 3.60 2.46 -10.33
N VAL A 78 4.61 2.72 -9.51
CA VAL A 78 4.96 1.90 -8.35
C VAL A 78 4.83 2.73 -7.08
N SER A 79 3.98 2.29 -6.17
CA SER A 79 3.79 2.92 -4.85
C SER A 79 4.40 2.06 -3.75
N GLY A 80 5.33 2.61 -3.00
CA GLY A 80 6.02 1.91 -1.90
C GLY A 80 7.50 2.33 -1.77
N ILE A 81 8.32 1.55 -1.08
CA ILE A 81 7.96 0.32 -0.34
C ILE A 81 7.39 0.71 1.02
N ASN A 82 6.22 0.21 1.36
CA ASN A 82 5.61 0.44 2.65
C ASN A 82 6.34 -0.32 3.77
N LEU A 83 6.50 0.34 4.93
CA LEU A 83 6.87 -0.31 6.18
C LEU A 83 5.66 -1.09 6.72
N GLY A 84 5.72 -2.40 6.68
CA GLY A 84 4.63 -3.28 7.08
C GLY A 84 3.76 -3.71 5.90
N ALA A 85 3.17 -4.89 6.00
CA ALA A 85 2.29 -5.44 4.98
C ALA A 85 0.94 -4.69 4.92
N ASN A 86 0.34 -4.67 3.74
CA ASN A 86 -1.01 -4.19 3.51
C ASN A 86 -1.87 -5.36 3.04
N MET A 87 -2.62 -5.97 3.95
CA MET A 87 -3.38 -7.20 3.74
C MET A 87 -4.79 -7.11 4.33
N GLY A 88 -5.69 -7.93 3.84
CA GLY A 88 -7.06 -7.94 4.33
C GLY A 88 -7.71 -6.56 4.29
N GLU A 89 -8.49 -6.23 5.29
CA GLU A 89 -9.19 -4.94 5.38
C GLU A 89 -8.25 -3.74 5.63
N ASP A 90 -6.96 -3.97 5.93
CA ASP A 90 -6.00 -2.87 6.11
C ASP A 90 -5.73 -2.12 4.81
N LEU A 91 -6.03 -2.72 3.65
CA LEU A 91 -6.01 -2.06 2.35
C LEU A 91 -6.82 -0.76 2.34
N LEU A 92 -7.94 -0.72 3.07
CA LEU A 92 -8.83 0.46 3.14
C LEU A 92 -8.16 1.69 3.77
N TYR A 93 -7.14 1.47 4.60
CA TYR A 93 -6.43 2.52 5.33
C TYR A 93 -5.05 2.81 4.76
N SER A 94 -4.58 1.98 3.82
CA SER A 94 -3.25 2.10 3.26
C SER A 94 -3.12 3.27 2.29
N GLY A 95 -2.22 4.21 2.58
CA GLY A 95 -1.85 5.27 1.65
C GLY A 95 -1.06 4.73 0.45
N THR A 96 -0.31 3.64 0.63
CA THR A 96 0.44 2.97 -0.46
C THR A 96 -0.51 2.35 -1.48
N VAL A 97 -1.53 1.64 -1.01
CA VAL A 97 -2.57 1.08 -1.87
C VAL A 97 -3.41 2.22 -2.47
N GLY A 98 -3.73 3.25 -1.68
CA GLY A 98 -4.49 4.42 -2.14
C GLY A 98 -3.82 5.15 -3.30
N ALA A 99 -2.49 5.31 -3.27
CA ALA A 99 -1.73 5.88 -4.37
C ALA A 99 -1.79 5.02 -5.64
N ALA A 100 -1.65 3.70 -5.52
CA ALA A 100 -1.77 2.79 -6.65
C ALA A 100 -3.20 2.77 -7.23
N LEU A 101 -4.22 2.87 -6.37
CA LEU A 101 -5.61 3.00 -6.80
C LEU A 101 -5.88 4.32 -7.54
N GLU A 102 -5.21 5.41 -7.18
CA GLU A 102 -5.31 6.68 -7.91
C GLU A 102 -4.71 6.55 -9.31
N ALA A 103 -3.55 5.91 -9.47
CA ALA A 103 -2.97 5.64 -10.79
C ALA A 103 -3.91 4.80 -11.66
N LYS A 104 -4.51 3.77 -11.10
CA LYS A 104 -5.55 2.96 -11.77
C LYS A 104 -6.74 3.83 -12.20
N ASN A 105 -7.20 4.79 -11.37
CA ASN A 105 -8.26 5.72 -11.73
C ASN A 105 -7.88 6.62 -12.92
N LEU A 106 -6.59 6.90 -13.07
CA LEU A 106 -6.01 7.63 -14.20
C LEU A 106 -5.65 6.71 -15.39
N SER A 107 -6.01 5.43 -15.33
CA SER A 107 -5.78 4.41 -16.37
C SER A 107 -4.32 4.01 -16.58
N TYR A 108 -3.52 4.05 -15.51
CA TYR A 108 -2.15 3.55 -15.53
C TYR A 108 -2.02 2.20 -14.82
N PRO A 109 -1.26 1.24 -15.37
CA PRO A 109 -0.86 0.04 -14.65
C PRO A 109 -0.17 0.43 -13.34
N SER A 110 -0.48 -0.27 -12.25
CA SER A 110 0.05 0.12 -10.95
C SER A 110 0.36 -1.06 -10.04
N ILE A 111 1.45 -0.90 -9.28
CA ILE A 111 1.90 -1.83 -8.25
C ILE A 111 1.91 -1.09 -6.91
N ALA A 112 1.28 -1.67 -5.88
CA ALA A 112 1.47 -1.31 -4.49
C ALA A 112 2.40 -2.35 -3.85
N ILE A 113 3.56 -1.93 -3.36
CA ILE A 113 4.56 -2.83 -2.76
C ILE A 113 4.75 -2.55 -1.28
N SER A 114 4.73 -3.61 -0.48
CA SER A 114 4.88 -3.58 0.97
C SER A 114 5.83 -4.65 1.45
N ALA A 115 6.71 -4.31 2.39
CA ALA A 115 7.61 -5.25 3.05
C ALA A 115 7.10 -5.53 4.47
N ALA A 116 6.89 -6.81 4.81
CA ALA A 116 6.41 -7.19 6.13
C ALA A 116 7.37 -6.72 7.21
N ALA A 117 6.82 -6.13 8.26
CA ALA A 117 7.52 -5.77 9.48
C ALA A 117 6.79 -6.40 10.66
N PHE A 118 7.54 -7.01 11.54
CA PHE A 118 7.00 -7.63 12.75
C PHE A 118 7.52 -6.88 13.98
N HIS A 119 6.77 -6.89 15.06
CA HIS A 119 7.27 -6.41 16.34
C HIS A 119 8.41 -7.31 16.84
N GLN A 120 9.44 -6.69 17.39
CA GLN A 120 10.45 -7.46 18.10
C GLN A 120 9.81 -8.15 19.30
N PRO A 121 10.15 -9.43 19.58
CA PRO A 121 9.62 -10.11 20.75
C PRO A 121 9.87 -9.31 22.04
N GLY A 122 8.79 -8.96 22.76
CA GLY A 122 8.86 -8.19 24.01
C GLY A 122 9.10 -6.68 23.85
N SER A 123 9.07 -6.13 22.64
CA SER A 123 9.22 -4.70 22.37
C SER A 123 8.01 -4.14 21.58
N LYS A 124 7.80 -2.83 21.71
CA LYS A 124 6.87 -2.09 20.82
C LYS A 124 7.53 -1.69 19.48
N ASP A 125 8.84 -1.91 19.35
CA ASP A 125 9.57 -1.53 18.15
C ASP A 125 9.37 -2.57 17.05
N PHE A 126 9.23 -2.10 15.81
CA PHE A 126 9.22 -2.97 14.65
C PHE A 126 10.64 -3.41 14.32
N MET A 127 10.78 -4.66 13.90
CA MET A 127 11.96 -5.08 13.15
C MET A 127 11.95 -4.36 11.82
N GLU A 128 13.10 -3.84 11.40
CA GLU A 128 13.22 -3.22 10.08
C GLU A 128 12.93 -4.27 9.00
N PRO A 129 12.01 -3.97 8.05
CA PRO A 129 11.68 -4.93 7.00
C PRO A 129 12.80 -5.04 5.97
N ASN A 130 12.87 -6.16 5.30
CA ASN A 130 13.79 -6.34 4.20
C ASN A 130 13.27 -5.64 2.93
N TYR A 131 13.57 -4.35 2.80
CA TYR A 131 13.21 -3.56 1.63
C TYR A 131 13.90 -4.04 0.35
N HIS A 132 15.09 -4.66 0.45
CA HIS A 132 15.81 -5.16 -0.70
C HIS A 132 15.07 -6.30 -1.38
N THR A 133 14.51 -7.23 -0.61
CA THR A 133 13.64 -8.30 -1.15
C THR A 133 12.44 -7.71 -1.88
N ALA A 134 11.76 -6.73 -1.30
CA ALA A 134 10.60 -6.09 -1.92
C ALA A 134 10.98 -5.34 -3.22
N ALA A 135 12.08 -4.61 -3.21
CA ALA A 135 12.58 -3.91 -4.39
C ALA A 135 12.99 -4.87 -5.51
N TYR A 136 13.63 -5.99 -5.15
CA TYR A 136 13.99 -7.02 -6.12
C TYR A 136 12.76 -7.64 -6.77
N VAL A 137 11.74 -7.97 -5.98
CA VAL A 137 10.47 -8.53 -6.52
C VAL A 137 9.81 -7.57 -7.51
N VAL A 138 9.76 -6.28 -7.21
CA VAL A 138 9.21 -5.29 -8.16
C VAL A 138 10.05 -5.21 -9.42
N LYS A 139 11.38 -5.19 -9.29
CA LYS A 139 12.30 -5.19 -10.43
C LYS A 139 12.08 -6.43 -11.31
N ASP A 140 11.98 -7.61 -10.71
CA ASP A 140 11.74 -8.88 -11.41
C ASP A 140 10.39 -8.87 -12.13
N LEU A 141 9.33 -8.39 -11.47
CA LEU A 141 8.02 -8.23 -12.08
C LEU A 141 8.05 -7.32 -13.32
N ILE A 142 8.74 -6.19 -13.24
CA ILE A 142 8.83 -5.24 -14.36
C ILE A 142 9.67 -5.79 -15.52
N GLN A 143 10.75 -6.53 -15.23
CA GLN A 143 11.67 -7.03 -16.26
C GLN A 143 11.17 -8.30 -16.96
N ASN A 144 10.53 -9.20 -16.22
CA ASN A 144 10.28 -10.57 -16.70
C ASN A 144 8.81 -10.83 -17.04
N TYR A 145 7.92 -9.90 -16.73
CA TYR A 145 6.50 -10.05 -17.04
C TYR A 145 6.04 -8.92 -17.98
N ASP A 146 5.23 -9.28 -18.95
CA ASP A 146 4.61 -8.29 -19.83
C ASP A 146 3.51 -7.54 -19.06
N LEU A 147 3.88 -6.39 -18.48
CA LEU A 147 2.95 -5.57 -17.71
C LEU A 147 1.86 -4.93 -18.57
N SER A 148 2.00 -4.93 -19.89
CA SER A 148 0.97 -4.44 -20.81
C SER A 148 -0.28 -5.31 -20.84
N ILE A 149 -0.17 -6.57 -20.39
CA ILE A 149 -1.31 -7.47 -20.21
C ILE A 149 -2.05 -7.26 -18.90
N ILE A 150 -1.47 -6.50 -17.95
CA ILE A 150 -2.17 -6.15 -16.73
C ILE A 150 -3.31 -5.20 -17.11
N ASP A 151 -4.52 -5.65 -16.86
CA ASP A 151 -5.70 -4.80 -16.99
C ASP A 151 -5.45 -3.48 -16.20
N PRO A 152 -5.41 -2.30 -16.86
CA PRO A 152 -5.16 -1.03 -16.17
C PRO A 152 -6.26 -0.69 -15.15
N THR A 153 -7.33 -1.49 -15.09
CA THR A 153 -8.35 -1.40 -14.05
C THR A 153 -7.99 -2.17 -12.76
N LEU A 154 -6.84 -2.83 -12.73
CA LEU A 154 -6.33 -3.58 -11.57
C LEU A 154 -5.14 -2.85 -10.95
N VAL A 155 -4.97 -3.07 -9.64
CA VAL A 155 -3.74 -2.79 -8.90
C VAL A 155 -3.13 -4.12 -8.50
N LEU A 156 -1.85 -4.33 -8.73
CA LEU A 156 -1.13 -5.45 -8.11
C LEU A 156 -0.70 -5.05 -6.71
N ASN A 157 -1.38 -5.59 -5.71
CA ASN A 157 -0.98 -5.43 -4.31
C ASN A 157 0.01 -6.53 -3.95
N VAL A 158 1.27 -6.16 -3.77
CA VAL A 158 2.39 -7.08 -3.52
C VAL A 158 2.85 -6.93 -2.07
N ASN A 159 2.91 -8.04 -1.35
CA ASN A 159 3.47 -8.10 0.00
C ASN A 159 4.60 -9.11 0.04
N THR A 160 5.76 -8.71 0.57
CA THR A 160 6.92 -9.59 0.72
C THR A 160 7.17 -9.94 2.17
N PRO A 161 7.56 -11.20 2.48
CA PRO A 161 7.98 -11.58 3.83
C PRO A 161 9.31 -10.89 4.20
N ASN A 162 9.60 -10.82 5.49
CA ASN A 162 10.85 -10.25 6.00
C ASN A 162 11.99 -11.31 6.00
N VAL A 163 12.35 -11.74 4.80
CA VAL A 163 13.43 -12.72 4.55
C VAL A 163 14.30 -12.22 3.40
N ASP A 164 15.52 -12.75 3.32
CA ASP A 164 16.39 -12.47 2.18
C ASP A 164 15.84 -13.08 0.90
N TYR A 165 15.99 -12.34 -0.20
CA TYR A 165 15.58 -12.84 -1.51
C TYR A 165 16.39 -14.09 -1.89
N SER A 166 15.69 -15.11 -2.37
CA SER A 166 16.28 -16.26 -3.02
C SER A 166 15.39 -16.71 -4.18
N ASN A 167 15.96 -17.41 -5.15
CA ASN A 167 15.19 -17.98 -6.27
C ASN A 167 14.19 -19.08 -5.84
N GLU A 168 14.28 -19.52 -4.59
CA GLU A 168 13.37 -20.52 -4.00
C GLU A 168 12.16 -19.85 -3.31
N LEU A 169 12.15 -18.51 -3.23
CA LEU A 169 11.07 -17.78 -2.60
C LEU A 169 9.79 -17.88 -3.47
N GLU A 170 8.81 -18.59 -2.96
CA GLU A 170 7.57 -18.87 -3.69
C GLU A 170 6.70 -17.60 -3.81
N ILE A 171 6.06 -17.45 -4.97
CA ILE A 171 5.07 -16.41 -5.26
C ILE A 171 3.69 -17.05 -5.32
N ASN A 172 2.76 -16.54 -4.54
CA ASN A 172 1.35 -16.89 -4.58
C ASN A 172 0.51 -15.77 -5.18
N ILE A 173 -0.32 -16.09 -6.15
CA ILE A 173 -1.43 -15.23 -6.54
C ILE A 173 -2.56 -15.46 -5.53
N THR A 174 -2.95 -14.41 -4.83
CA THR A 174 -3.77 -14.51 -3.64
C THR A 174 -5.07 -13.72 -3.75
N THR A 175 -6.06 -14.17 -3.01
CA THR A 175 -7.23 -13.36 -2.67
C THR A 175 -6.93 -12.48 -1.45
N ILE A 176 -7.77 -11.48 -1.21
CA ILE A 176 -7.69 -10.68 0.02
C ILE A 176 -8.29 -11.49 1.17
N GLY A 177 -7.53 -11.65 2.24
CA GLY A 177 -7.98 -12.30 3.46
C GLY A 177 -8.81 -11.37 4.36
N SER A 178 -9.24 -11.88 5.50
CA SER A 178 -9.93 -11.10 6.53
C SER A 178 -9.25 -11.22 7.89
N TRP A 179 -9.04 -10.08 8.54
CA TRP A 179 -8.56 -10.03 9.93
C TRP A 179 -9.68 -10.15 10.95
N GLY A 180 -10.94 -10.13 10.50
CA GLY A 180 -12.07 -10.03 11.40
C GLY A 180 -12.26 -8.64 12.04
N PRO A 181 -13.11 -8.53 13.06
CA PRO A 181 -13.41 -7.26 13.72
C PRO A 181 -12.16 -6.67 14.42
N ARG A 182 -12.11 -5.35 14.50
CA ARG A 182 -11.07 -4.66 15.28
C ARG A 182 -11.27 -4.85 16.78
N ASN A 183 -10.17 -4.96 17.50
CA ASN A 183 -10.19 -4.91 18.96
C ASN A 183 -10.56 -3.49 19.45
N PRO A 184 -11.15 -3.36 20.66
CA PRO A 184 -11.35 -2.07 21.29
C PRO A 184 -10.04 -1.28 21.39
N PRO A 185 -10.11 0.08 21.39
CA PRO A 185 -8.90 0.89 21.52
C PRO A 185 -8.20 0.62 22.86
N GLY A 186 -6.87 0.68 22.85
CA GLY A 186 -6.09 0.81 24.08
C GLY A 186 -6.38 2.15 24.75
N VAL A 187 -6.50 2.16 26.06
CA VAL A 187 -6.79 3.37 26.86
C VAL A 187 -5.70 3.53 27.90
N GLU A 188 -5.10 4.71 27.96
CA GLU A 188 -4.11 5.07 28.96
C GLU A 188 -4.50 6.42 29.59
N GLU A 189 -4.43 6.52 30.93
CA GLU A 189 -4.66 7.74 31.66
C GLU A 189 -3.34 8.21 32.27
N ASP A 190 -3.00 9.48 32.07
CA ASP A 190 -1.79 10.08 32.66
C ASP A 190 -2.05 10.67 34.07
N SER A 191 -0.99 11.16 34.71
CA SER A 191 -1.05 11.73 36.06
C SER A 191 -1.85 13.05 36.15
N GLU A 192 -2.24 13.64 35.01
CA GLU A 192 -3.06 14.85 34.91
C GLU A 192 -4.53 14.53 34.57
N ASN A 193 -4.93 13.25 34.64
CA ASN A 193 -6.24 12.70 34.25
C ASN A 193 -6.57 12.92 32.76
N LYS A 194 -5.56 13.06 31.89
CA LYS A 194 -5.75 13.10 30.46
C LYS A 194 -5.79 11.68 29.92
N ILE A 195 -6.87 11.35 29.23
CA ILE A 195 -7.06 10.03 28.64
C ILE A 195 -6.56 10.02 27.20
N SER A 196 -5.67 9.09 26.88
CA SER A 196 -5.19 8.83 25.51
C SER A 196 -5.73 7.49 25.00
N TYR A 197 -6.01 7.44 23.70
CA TYR A 197 -6.56 6.29 23.01
C TYR A 197 -5.63 5.84 21.90
N TRP A 198 -5.38 4.54 21.82
CA TRP A 198 -4.53 3.94 20.82
C TRP A 198 -5.31 2.95 19.97
N THR A 199 -5.15 3.05 18.64
CA THR A 199 -5.65 2.03 17.74
C THR A 199 -4.91 0.72 18.00
N THR A 200 -5.64 -0.33 18.30
CA THR A 200 -5.09 -1.67 18.51
C THR A 200 -5.00 -2.45 17.20
N HIS A 201 -4.04 -3.36 17.14
CA HIS A 201 -3.96 -4.32 16.06
C HIS A 201 -5.13 -5.30 16.12
N ARG A 202 -5.49 -5.86 14.98
CA ARG A 202 -6.45 -6.95 14.89
C ARG A 202 -5.76 -8.24 15.33
N GLU A 203 -6.49 -9.12 16.00
CA GLU A 203 -6.02 -10.49 16.20
C GLU A 203 -6.10 -11.24 14.88
N SER A 204 -5.10 -12.09 14.61
CA SER A 204 -5.12 -12.93 13.42
C SER A 204 -6.33 -13.85 13.48
N PHE A 205 -7.26 -13.66 12.57
CA PHE A 205 -8.35 -14.60 12.36
C PHE A 205 -7.80 -15.82 11.59
N GLU A 206 -8.15 -17.04 12.01
CA GLU A 206 -7.88 -18.24 11.24
C GLU A 206 -8.93 -18.30 10.13
N GLU A 207 -8.52 -17.94 8.92
CA GLU A 207 -9.35 -18.11 7.76
C GLU A 207 -9.05 -19.48 7.13
N ASP A 208 -10.08 -20.26 6.83
CA ASP A 208 -9.95 -21.56 6.11
C ASP A 208 -9.39 -21.38 4.69
N ASN A 209 -9.30 -20.15 4.19
CA ASN A 209 -8.76 -19.83 2.87
C ASN A 209 -7.23 -19.83 2.87
N THR A 210 -6.65 -20.98 2.52
CA THR A 210 -5.19 -21.18 2.44
C THR A 210 -4.52 -20.35 1.34
N LYS A 211 -5.28 -19.71 0.43
CA LYS A 211 -4.76 -18.91 -0.69
C LYS A 211 -4.95 -17.42 -0.53
N CYS A 212 -5.16 -16.91 0.68
CA CYS A 212 -5.23 -15.49 0.92
C CYS A 212 -3.84 -14.85 1.18
N ASP A 213 -3.78 -13.52 1.06
CA ASP A 213 -2.57 -12.72 1.27
C ASP A 213 -1.97 -12.93 2.67
N ILE A 214 -2.81 -12.98 3.70
CA ILE A 214 -2.40 -13.17 5.10
C ILE A 214 -1.68 -14.51 5.29
N ASN A 215 -2.27 -15.60 4.80
CA ASN A 215 -1.72 -16.93 4.98
C ASN A 215 -0.43 -17.13 4.16
N SER A 216 -0.37 -16.59 2.93
CA SER A 216 0.84 -16.63 2.12
C SER A 216 2.02 -15.97 2.83
N LEU A 217 1.80 -14.82 3.45
CA LEU A 217 2.86 -14.12 4.15
C LEU A 217 3.29 -14.83 5.45
N LYS A 218 2.35 -15.47 6.17
CA LYS A 218 2.67 -16.33 7.33
C LYS A 218 3.55 -17.52 6.96
N GLU A 219 3.41 -18.04 5.73
CA GLU A 219 4.23 -19.10 5.18
C GLU A 219 5.56 -18.61 4.58
N ASN A 220 5.93 -17.36 4.80
CA ASN A 220 7.10 -16.70 4.19
C ASN A 220 7.09 -16.72 2.65
N LYS A 221 5.91 -16.64 2.03
CA LYS A 221 5.76 -16.55 0.58
C LYS A 221 5.39 -15.12 0.17
N ILE A 222 5.78 -14.74 -1.04
CA ILE A 222 5.35 -13.48 -1.64
C ILE A 222 3.88 -13.59 -2.00
N SER A 223 3.09 -12.61 -1.58
CA SER A 223 1.68 -12.50 -1.95
C SER A 223 1.51 -11.45 -3.04
N ILE A 224 0.86 -11.81 -4.14
CA ILE A 224 0.42 -10.89 -5.19
C ILE A 224 -1.10 -11.00 -5.30
N SER A 225 -1.80 -9.95 -4.88
CA SER A 225 -3.26 -9.86 -4.96
C SER A 225 -3.65 -8.86 -6.05
N PRO A 226 -4.19 -9.30 -7.19
CA PRO A 226 -4.80 -8.39 -8.16
C PRO A 226 -6.09 -7.83 -7.57
N ILE A 227 -6.13 -6.53 -7.26
CA ILE A 227 -7.28 -5.90 -6.63
C ILE A 227 -7.98 -4.94 -7.58
N LYS A 228 -9.30 -4.96 -7.54
CA LYS A 228 -10.17 -4.03 -8.25
C LYS A 228 -11.24 -3.54 -7.29
N PRO A 229 -11.25 -2.25 -6.93
CA PRO A 229 -12.35 -1.72 -6.14
C PRO A 229 -13.64 -1.79 -6.96
N VAL A 230 -14.60 -2.53 -6.46
CA VAL A 230 -15.92 -2.67 -7.07
C VAL A 230 -16.96 -2.25 -6.05
N PHE A 231 -17.76 -1.25 -6.39
CA PHE A 231 -18.97 -0.90 -5.65
C PHE A 231 -20.13 -1.66 -6.27
N SER A 232 -20.49 -2.80 -5.69
CA SER A 232 -21.64 -3.60 -6.15
C SER A 232 -22.85 -3.35 -5.27
N LEU A 233 -24.01 -3.16 -5.91
CA LEU A 233 -25.29 -3.21 -5.22
C LEU A 233 -25.67 -4.67 -5.01
N THR A 234 -25.94 -5.06 -3.77
CA THR A 234 -26.47 -6.38 -3.46
C THR A 234 -27.97 -6.36 -3.74
N GLN A 235 -28.36 -6.90 -4.90
CA GLN A 235 -29.76 -6.88 -5.35
C GLN A 235 -30.71 -7.51 -4.33
N ASP A 236 -30.26 -8.54 -3.62
CA ASP A 236 -31.04 -9.21 -2.58
C ASP A 236 -31.37 -8.29 -1.40
N VAL A 237 -30.45 -7.35 -1.06
CA VAL A 237 -30.72 -6.35 -0.02
C VAL A 237 -31.76 -5.35 -0.51
N LEU A 238 -31.66 -4.91 -1.76
CA LEU A 238 -32.63 -3.96 -2.34
C LEU A 238 -34.03 -4.56 -2.45
N ASN A 239 -34.15 -5.84 -2.79
CA ASN A 239 -35.43 -6.54 -2.89
C ASN A 239 -36.14 -6.68 -1.53
N ASN A 240 -35.38 -6.67 -0.43
CA ASN A 240 -35.92 -6.76 0.93
C ASN A 240 -36.08 -5.39 1.62
N PHE A 241 -35.76 -4.29 0.92
CA PHE A 241 -35.86 -2.94 1.47
C PHE A 241 -37.24 -2.38 1.17
N GLU A 242 -38.19 -2.59 2.07
CA GLU A 242 -39.48 -1.87 2.02
C GLU A 242 -39.26 -0.42 2.46
N LEU A 243 -39.17 0.50 1.50
CA LEU A 243 -39.25 1.94 1.79
C LEU A 243 -40.65 2.24 2.32
N LYS A 244 -40.81 2.36 3.63
CA LYS A 244 -42.01 3.00 4.19
C LYS A 244 -42.07 4.42 3.62
N LYS A 245 -43.14 4.75 2.93
CA LYS A 245 -43.39 6.13 2.51
C LYS A 245 -43.32 7.03 3.74
N LEU A 246 -42.37 7.97 3.72
CA LEU A 246 -42.34 9.09 4.64
C LEU A 246 -43.59 9.97 4.47
#